data_52decfabb41905ca35c85d18d9473b63
#
_entry.id   52decfabb41905ca35c85d18d9473b63
#
_cell.length_a   1.000
_cell.length_b   1.000
_cell.length_c   1.000
_cell.angle_alpha   90.00
_cell.angle_beta   90.00
_cell.angle_gamma   90.00
#
_symmetry.space_group_name_H-M   'P 1'
#
loop_
_entity.id
_entity.type
_entity.pdbx_description
1 polymer ?
#
loop_
_entity_poly.entity_id
_entity_poly.type
_entity_poly.pdbx_seq_one_letter_code
_entity_poly.pdbx_strand_id
1 'polypeptide(L)'
;MKTRRLMSTVYGMLMSSFLALVLVPTHVFSDETCMSPYMAKIVGQEDYVYVWTLGQVGVGDEQDKLVTVAVNPASPHYGNVIGHTSVGGRNEAHHSGFTDDRHYLWAATLDTSKIFIFDVHSNPSKPRLHKVITDFVKASGGIVGPHTTYALPGRMMISGLSNNQDFGGRTALVEYTNDGTYVATHHMP
;
A
#
# COMPACT_ATOMS: atom_id res chain seq x y z
N MET A 1 14.08 -35.18 -71.00
CA MET A 1 15.01 -34.71 -69.94
C MET A 1 14.62 -33.29 -69.52
N LYS A 2 13.52 -33.10 -68.78
CA LYS A 2 13.08 -31.79 -68.23
C LYS A 2 11.98 -32.00 -67.17
N THR A 3 12.26 -32.59 -66.00
CA THR A 3 11.26 -32.71 -64.92
C THR A 3 11.92 -32.85 -63.54
N ARG A 4 13.03 -32.13 -63.29
CA ARG A 4 13.71 -32.20 -61.97
C ARG A 4 14.02 -30.84 -61.30
N ARG A 5 13.39 -29.72 -61.72
CA ARG A 5 13.70 -28.42 -61.14
C ARG A 5 12.51 -27.68 -60.47
N LEU A 6 11.36 -28.33 -60.32
CA LEU A 6 10.19 -27.64 -59.75
C LEU A 6 9.85 -28.04 -58.29
N MET A 7 10.57 -29.00 -57.71
CA MET A 7 10.28 -29.47 -56.34
C MET A 7 11.12 -28.84 -55.22
N SER A 8 12.19 -28.12 -55.62
CA SER A 8 13.09 -27.51 -54.60
C SER A 8 12.68 -26.11 -54.11
N THR A 9 11.78 -25.45 -54.80
CA THR A 9 11.41 -24.07 -54.49
C THR A 9 10.19 -23.96 -53.58
N VAL A 10 9.40 -25.04 -53.44
CA VAL A 10 8.19 -25.05 -52.60
C VAL A 10 8.50 -25.39 -51.12
N TYR A 11 9.56 -26.10 -50.83
CA TYR A 11 9.97 -26.44 -49.46
C TYR A 11 10.70 -25.28 -48.76
N GLY A 12 11.25 -24.32 -49.48
CA GLY A 12 11.93 -23.17 -48.87
C GLY A 12 10.97 -22.07 -48.37
N MET A 13 9.74 -22.02 -48.87
CA MET A 13 8.77 -20.99 -48.50
C MET A 13 7.88 -21.37 -47.32
N LEU A 14 7.79 -22.63 -46.96
CA LEU A 14 6.98 -23.14 -45.83
C LEU A 14 7.68 -23.11 -44.49
N MET A 15 9.03 -22.98 -44.46
CA MET A 15 9.78 -22.90 -43.21
C MET A 15 10.01 -21.47 -42.69
N SER A 16 9.77 -20.44 -43.51
CA SER A 16 9.95 -19.06 -43.07
C SER A 16 8.71 -18.45 -42.39
N SER A 17 7.55 -19.14 -42.42
CA SER A 17 6.33 -18.61 -41.81
C SER A 17 6.08 -19.07 -40.37
N PHE A 18 6.95 -19.87 -39.79
CA PHE A 18 6.74 -20.42 -38.42
C PHE A 18 7.61 -19.77 -37.34
N LEU A 19 8.43 -18.79 -37.69
CA LEU A 19 9.33 -18.15 -36.69
C LEU A 19 8.88 -16.72 -36.32
N ALA A 20 7.72 -16.28 -36.72
CA ALA A 20 7.20 -14.93 -36.39
C ALA A 20 6.11 -14.93 -35.28
N LEU A 21 5.91 -16.04 -34.57
CA LEU A 21 4.78 -16.15 -33.64
C LEU A 21 5.21 -16.36 -32.17
N VAL A 22 6.37 -15.88 -31.74
CA VAL A 22 6.72 -15.94 -30.30
C VAL A 22 7.49 -14.70 -29.90
N LEU A 23 6.86 -13.55 -29.97
CA LEU A 23 7.24 -12.38 -29.18
C LEU A 23 5.96 -11.57 -28.87
N VAL A 24 5.00 -12.24 -28.22
CA VAL A 24 4.04 -11.50 -27.40
C VAL A 24 4.85 -11.05 -26.19
N PRO A 25 5.05 -9.74 -25.93
CA PRO A 25 5.60 -9.33 -24.65
C PRO A 25 4.62 -9.82 -23.58
N THR A 26 4.99 -10.84 -22.85
CA THR A 26 4.34 -11.13 -21.59
C THR A 26 4.59 -9.88 -20.75
N HIS A 27 3.58 -9.04 -20.59
CA HIS A 27 3.59 -8.04 -19.54
C HIS A 27 3.78 -8.82 -18.25
N VAL A 28 5.00 -8.86 -17.77
CA VAL A 28 5.27 -9.24 -16.40
C VAL A 28 4.62 -8.13 -15.59
N PHE A 29 3.40 -8.37 -15.11
CA PHE A 29 2.87 -7.57 -14.02
C PHE A 29 3.85 -7.81 -12.88
N SER A 30 4.61 -6.80 -12.50
CA SER A 30 5.35 -6.86 -11.26
C SER A 30 4.30 -6.95 -10.16
N ASP A 31 4.19 -8.12 -9.57
CA ASP A 31 3.38 -8.31 -8.37
C ASP A 31 4.08 -7.48 -7.29
N GLU A 32 3.42 -6.44 -6.80
CA GLU A 32 3.96 -5.63 -5.72
C GLU A 32 3.99 -6.48 -4.46
N THR A 33 5.16 -7.02 -4.15
CA THR A 33 5.38 -8.02 -3.10
C THR A 33 5.00 -7.54 -1.68
N CYS A 34 4.71 -6.26 -1.50
CA CYS A 34 4.31 -5.68 -0.22
C CYS A 34 2.80 -5.44 -0.09
N MET A 35 1.99 -5.74 -1.11
CA MET A 35 0.54 -5.56 -1.06
C MET A 35 -0.18 -6.87 -0.77
N SER A 36 -1.23 -6.80 0.04
CA SER A 36 -2.11 -7.93 0.26
C SER A 36 -2.79 -8.36 -1.06
N PRO A 37 -2.84 -9.68 -1.38
CA PRO A 37 -3.55 -10.18 -2.55
C PRO A 37 -5.07 -9.93 -2.51
N TYR A 38 -5.60 -9.55 -1.36
CA TYR A 38 -7.01 -9.21 -1.18
C TYR A 38 -7.33 -7.76 -1.50
N MET A 39 -6.32 -6.90 -1.68
CA MET A 39 -6.57 -5.50 -2.04
C MET A 39 -7.17 -5.39 -3.44
N ALA A 40 -8.10 -4.45 -3.59
CA ALA A 40 -8.67 -4.10 -4.89
C ALA A 40 -7.55 -3.68 -5.84
N LYS A 41 -7.55 -4.28 -7.05
CA LYS A 41 -6.56 -3.96 -8.08
C LYS A 41 -6.77 -2.54 -8.59
N ILE A 42 -5.66 -1.86 -8.81
CA ILE A 42 -5.66 -0.57 -9.50
C ILE A 42 -5.93 -0.84 -10.97
N VAL A 43 -6.91 -0.14 -11.54
CA VAL A 43 -7.25 -0.20 -12.96
C VAL A 43 -7.05 1.17 -13.57
N GLY A 44 -6.13 1.28 -14.52
CA GLY A 44 -5.82 2.53 -15.19
C GLY A 44 -4.68 3.33 -14.55
N GLN A 45 -4.65 4.63 -14.79
CA GLN A 45 -3.64 5.56 -14.27
C GLN A 45 -4.03 6.01 -12.87
N GLU A 46 -3.10 5.93 -11.93
CA GLU A 46 -3.26 6.54 -10.61
C GLU A 46 -3.03 8.06 -10.70
N ASP A 47 -3.89 8.82 -10.03
CA ASP A 47 -3.83 10.27 -9.99
C ASP A 47 -2.99 10.79 -8.81
N TYR A 48 -2.96 10.05 -7.72
CA TYR A 48 -2.35 10.49 -6.45
C TYR A 48 -1.54 9.40 -5.78
N VAL A 49 -0.45 9.80 -5.12
CA VAL A 49 0.25 9.00 -4.11
C VAL A 49 0.14 9.69 -2.76
N TYR A 50 0.00 8.89 -1.70
CA TYR A 50 -0.02 9.38 -0.33
C TYR A 50 1.29 9.05 0.36
N VAL A 51 1.85 10.06 1.03
CA VAL A 51 3.10 9.93 1.78
C VAL A 51 2.80 10.24 3.24
N TRP A 52 2.98 9.26 4.11
CA TRP A 52 2.90 9.43 5.55
C TRP A 52 4.23 9.99 6.06
N THR A 53 4.23 11.25 6.49
CA THR A 53 5.46 12.00 6.79
C THR A 53 5.62 12.22 8.27
N LEU A 54 6.87 12.04 8.73
CA LEU A 54 7.30 12.30 10.09
C LEU A 54 7.53 13.79 10.32
N GLY A 55 6.95 14.36 11.37
CA GLY A 55 7.25 15.70 11.86
C GLY A 55 8.65 15.77 12.48
N GLN A 56 9.47 16.70 12.04
CA GLN A 56 10.85 16.86 12.50
C GLN A 56 10.99 18.13 13.35
N VAL A 57 11.67 18.02 14.50
CA VAL A 57 11.95 19.19 15.38
C VAL A 57 12.71 20.26 14.61
N GLY A 58 12.24 21.50 14.72
CA GLY A 58 12.84 22.66 14.05
C GLY A 58 12.51 22.76 12.56
N VAL A 59 11.65 21.89 12.02
CA VAL A 59 11.28 21.92 10.60
C VAL A 59 9.77 22.13 10.45
N GLY A 60 9.38 23.23 9.80
CA GLY A 60 7.99 23.55 9.53
C GLY A 60 7.14 23.67 10.80
N ASP A 61 5.99 22.99 10.84
CA ASP A 61 5.08 22.95 12.00
C ASP A 61 5.32 21.73 12.91
N GLU A 62 6.35 20.94 12.63
CA GLU A 62 6.77 19.75 13.40
C GLU A 62 5.70 18.67 13.57
N GLN A 63 4.71 18.59 12.66
CA GLN A 63 3.61 17.67 12.80
C GLN A 63 3.69 16.52 11.79
N ASP A 64 3.29 15.33 12.22
CA ASP A 64 3.07 14.22 11.29
C ASP A 64 1.88 14.51 10.37
N LYS A 65 2.00 14.14 9.09
CA LYS A 65 1.00 14.47 8.06
C LYS A 65 0.85 13.36 7.04
N LEU A 66 -0.36 13.21 6.55
CA LEU A 66 -0.60 12.54 5.27
C LEU A 66 -0.49 13.60 4.16
N VAL A 67 0.51 13.46 3.31
CA VAL A 67 0.77 14.36 2.17
C VAL A 67 0.21 13.72 0.90
N THR A 68 -0.47 14.50 0.06
CA THR A 68 -0.97 14.06 -1.26
C THR A 68 -0.13 14.67 -2.36
N VAL A 69 0.41 13.83 -3.24
CA VAL A 69 1.20 14.23 -4.42
C VAL A 69 0.46 13.81 -5.68
N ALA A 70 0.36 14.71 -6.65
CA ALA A 70 -0.21 14.39 -7.97
C ALA A 70 0.79 13.59 -8.79
N VAL A 71 0.39 12.38 -9.26
CA VAL A 71 1.28 11.46 -10.00
C VAL A 71 0.77 11.10 -11.40
N ASN A 72 -0.39 11.62 -11.81
CA ASN A 72 -0.83 11.47 -13.18
C ASN A 72 0.00 12.38 -14.11
N PRO A 73 0.76 11.82 -15.08
CA PRO A 73 1.58 12.63 -16.01
C PRO A 73 0.78 13.63 -16.85
N ALA A 74 -0.53 13.41 -17.04
CA ALA A 74 -1.41 14.34 -17.73
C ALA A 74 -1.90 15.49 -16.85
N SER A 75 -1.66 15.45 -15.54
CA SER A 75 -2.07 16.51 -14.62
C SER A 75 -1.14 17.73 -14.73
N PRO A 76 -1.69 18.96 -14.74
CA PRO A 76 -0.86 20.17 -14.65
C PRO A 76 -0.11 20.29 -13.32
N HIS A 77 -0.46 19.45 -12.34
CA HIS A 77 0.16 19.40 -11.01
C HIS A 77 1.11 18.21 -10.85
N TYR A 78 1.43 17.49 -11.92
CA TYR A 78 2.29 16.31 -11.86
C TYR A 78 3.60 16.57 -11.07
N GLY A 79 3.89 15.69 -10.12
CA GLY A 79 5.06 15.78 -9.24
C GLY A 79 4.94 16.78 -8.08
N ASN A 80 3.84 17.53 -7.98
CA ASN A 80 3.67 18.53 -6.93
C ASN A 80 2.88 17.96 -5.74
N VAL A 81 3.22 18.44 -4.54
CA VAL A 81 2.37 18.32 -3.36
C VAL A 81 1.12 19.19 -3.57
N ILE A 82 -0.06 18.59 -3.56
CA ILE A 82 -1.34 19.28 -3.77
C ILE A 82 -2.15 19.48 -2.50
N GLY A 83 -1.76 18.81 -1.42
CA GLY A 83 -2.43 18.94 -0.12
C GLY A 83 -1.77 18.11 0.96
N HIS A 84 -2.22 18.33 2.17
CA HIS A 84 -1.85 17.52 3.34
C HIS A 84 -2.96 17.53 4.39
N THR A 85 -2.96 16.50 5.24
CA THR A 85 -3.82 16.40 6.42
C THR A 85 -2.92 16.13 7.63
N SER A 86 -2.80 17.12 8.52
CA SER A 86 -2.06 16.98 9.77
C SER A 86 -2.86 16.18 10.80
N VAL A 87 -2.15 15.43 11.65
CA VAL A 87 -2.75 14.66 12.75
C VAL A 87 -2.48 15.28 14.13
N GLY A 88 -1.80 16.42 14.16
CA GLY A 88 -1.45 17.13 15.40
C GLY A 88 -0.25 16.48 16.12
N GLY A 89 0.83 17.24 16.25
CA GLY A 89 2.03 16.82 16.95
C GLY A 89 2.87 15.75 16.26
N ARG A 90 3.91 15.33 16.94
CA ARG A 90 4.85 14.28 16.54
C ARG A 90 4.42 12.98 17.23
N ASN A 91 4.15 11.96 16.44
CA ASN A 91 3.73 10.64 16.91
C ASN A 91 4.69 9.54 16.46
N GLU A 92 5.72 9.90 15.71
CA GLU A 92 6.63 9.02 14.97
C GLU A 92 5.88 8.27 13.86
N ALA A 93 5.50 8.98 12.81
CA ALA A 93 4.89 8.43 11.60
C ALA A 93 5.77 7.33 11.01
N HIS A 94 5.21 6.13 10.79
CA HIS A 94 6.02 4.99 10.40
C HIS A 94 5.42 4.28 9.18
N HIS A 95 4.65 3.19 9.32
CA HIS A 95 4.08 2.47 8.20
C HIS A 95 2.62 2.87 7.92
N SER A 96 2.22 2.70 6.67
CA SER A 96 0.84 2.87 6.25
C SER A 96 0.43 1.81 5.24
N GLY A 97 -0.87 1.55 5.13
CA GLY A 97 -1.43 0.64 4.15
C GLY A 97 -2.92 0.83 3.96
N PHE A 98 -3.40 0.46 2.77
CA PHE A 98 -4.82 0.55 2.44
C PHE A 98 -5.62 -0.62 2.98
N THR A 99 -6.93 -0.39 3.21
CA THR A 99 -7.91 -1.46 3.34
C THR A 99 -8.07 -2.24 2.03
N ASP A 100 -8.66 -3.43 2.08
CA ASP A 100 -8.87 -4.30 0.91
C ASP A 100 -9.69 -3.62 -0.20
N ASP A 101 -10.65 -2.77 0.17
CA ASP A 101 -11.48 -1.97 -0.73
C ASP A 101 -10.83 -0.63 -1.13
N ARG A 102 -9.66 -0.29 -0.56
CA ARG A 102 -8.93 0.97 -0.75
C ARG A 102 -9.70 2.23 -0.33
N HIS A 103 -10.75 2.11 0.48
CA HIS A 103 -11.50 3.26 0.98
C HIS A 103 -10.74 4.03 2.06
N TYR A 104 -9.98 3.30 2.88
CA TYR A 104 -9.21 3.90 3.96
C TYR A 104 -7.71 3.61 3.81
N LEU A 105 -6.92 4.59 4.23
CA LEU A 105 -5.50 4.44 4.48
C LEU A 105 -5.27 4.45 5.98
N TRP A 106 -4.66 3.39 6.48
CA TRP A 106 -4.25 3.24 7.88
C TRP A 106 -2.80 3.65 8.03
N ALA A 107 -2.51 4.50 9.00
CA ALA A 107 -1.19 5.08 9.24
C ALA A 107 -0.81 4.89 10.70
N ALA A 108 0.17 4.04 10.94
CA ALA A 108 0.65 3.67 12.27
C ALA A 108 1.74 4.64 12.76
N THR A 109 1.85 4.74 14.09
CA THR A 109 2.86 5.57 14.76
C THR A 109 3.50 4.79 15.90
N LEU A 110 4.82 4.90 16.06
CA LEU A 110 5.56 4.13 17.06
C LEU A 110 5.49 4.75 18.46
N ASP A 111 5.90 6.02 18.60
CA ASP A 111 6.03 6.66 19.91
C ASP A 111 4.74 6.72 20.70
N THR A 112 3.63 7.01 20.03
CA THR A 112 2.34 7.17 20.70
C THR A 112 1.46 5.93 20.62
N SER A 113 1.88 4.89 19.89
CA SER A 113 1.11 3.67 19.61
C SER A 113 -0.32 3.97 19.14
N LYS A 114 -0.51 5.03 18.39
CA LYS A 114 -1.78 5.40 17.76
C LYS A 114 -1.84 4.91 16.33
N ILE A 115 -3.07 4.80 15.82
CA ILE A 115 -3.32 4.54 14.40
C ILE A 115 -4.29 5.59 13.89
N PHE A 116 -3.89 6.26 12.82
CA PHE A 116 -4.72 7.24 12.13
C PHE A 116 -5.34 6.62 10.89
N ILE A 117 -6.64 6.71 10.74
CA ILE A 117 -7.40 6.17 9.59
C ILE A 117 -7.88 7.34 8.78
N PHE A 118 -7.47 7.40 7.52
CA PHE A 118 -7.86 8.45 6.58
C PHE A 118 -8.87 7.92 5.57
N ASP A 119 -9.95 8.65 5.33
CA ASP A 119 -10.84 8.46 4.20
C ASP A 119 -10.15 9.02 2.95
N VAL A 120 -9.73 8.13 2.06
CA VAL A 120 -9.07 8.44 0.79
C VAL A 120 -9.98 8.19 -0.41
N HIS A 121 -11.19 7.67 -0.18
CA HIS A 121 -12.16 7.36 -1.22
C HIS A 121 -13.09 8.53 -1.53
N SER A 122 -13.62 9.19 -0.51
CA SER A 122 -14.60 10.27 -0.69
C SER A 122 -14.03 11.47 -1.46
N ASN A 123 -12.77 11.80 -1.24
CA ASN A 123 -12.05 12.82 -1.99
C ASN A 123 -10.56 12.47 -2.06
N PRO A 124 -10.12 11.72 -3.08
CA PRO A 124 -8.73 11.25 -3.19
C PRO A 124 -7.68 12.38 -3.27
N SER A 125 -8.03 13.55 -3.83
CA SER A 125 -7.10 14.68 -3.87
C SER A 125 -6.92 15.37 -2.51
N LYS A 126 -7.85 15.16 -1.58
CA LYS A 126 -7.86 15.79 -0.25
C LYS A 126 -8.39 14.82 0.81
N PRO A 127 -7.61 13.79 1.19
CA PRO A 127 -7.96 12.85 2.24
C PRO A 127 -8.35 13.53 3.55
N ARG A 128 -9.26 12.93 4.30
CA ARG A 128 -9.69 13.43 5.60
C ARG A 128 -9.40 12.41 6.67
N LEU A 129 -9.01 12.87 7.85
CA LEU A 129 -8.94 12.02 9.02
C LEU A 129 -10.35 11.50 9.35
N HIS A 130 -10.53 10.19 9.28
CA HIS A 130 -11.79 9.51 9.58
C HIS A 130 -11.86 9.11 11.05
N LYS A 131 -10.82 8.49 11.58
CA LYS A 131 -10.77 7.97 12.95
C LYS A 131 -9.34 7.95 13.49
N VAL A 132 -9.21 8.07 14.80
CA VAL A 132 -7.95 7.81 15.52
C VAL A 132 -8.19 6.70 16.52
N ILE A 133 -7.42 5.61 16.42
CA ILE A 133 -7.37 4.57 17.45
C ILE A 133 -6.33 5.03 18.47
N THR A 134 -6.78 5.40 19.65
CA THR A 134 -5.95 5.89 20.76
C THR A 134 -5.76 4.86 21.85
N ASP A 135 -6.51 3.78 21.81
CA ASP A 135 -6.55 2.71 22.81
C ASP A 135 -5.92 1.40 22.32
N PHE A 136 -5.09 1.46 21.28
CA PHE A 136 -4.41 0.29 20.69
C PHE A 136 -3.74 -0.59 21.76
N VAL A 137 -2.96 0.03 22.65
CA VAL A 137 -2.24 -0.69 23.72
C VAL A 137 -3.21 -1.40 24.68
N LYS A 138 -4.27 -0.71 25.08
CA LYS A 138 -5.27 -1.28 26.00
C LYS A 138 -6.07 -2.40 25.33
N ALA A 139 -6.56 -2.16 24.12
CA ALA A 139 -7.40 -3.11 23.38
C ALA A 139 -6.63 -4.38 23.02
N SER A 140 -5.35 -4.26 22.69
CA SER A 140 -4.50 -5.39 22.33
C SER A 140 -3.93 -6.19 23.52
N GLY A 141 -4.21 -5.76 24.76
CA GLY A 141 -3.66 -6.41 25.95
C GLY A 141 -2.20 -6.05 26.26
N GLY A 142 -1.77 -4.82 25.91
CA GLY A 142 -0.46 -4.28 26.23
C GLY A 142 0.54 -4.25 25.07
N ILE A 143 0.12 -4.58 23.84
CA ILE A 143 0.98 -4.49 22.66
C ILE A 143 1.22 -3.01 22.32
N VAL A 144 2.47 -2.64 22.06
CA VAL A 144 2.93 -1.30 21.69
C VAL A 144 3.55 -1.31 20.28
N GLY A 145 3.71 -0.14 19.73
CA GLY A 145 4.36 0.07 18.44
C GLY A 145 3.62 -0.61 17.28
N PRO A 146 2.39 -0.18 16.94
CA PRO A 146 1.73 -0.64 15.72
C PRO A 146 2.62 -0.32 14.53
N HIS A 147 2.89 -1.33 13.70
CA HIS A 147 3.90 -1.24 12.66
C HIS A 147 3.29 -1.54 11.28
N THR A 148 3.56 -2.71 10.72
CA THR A 148 3.11 -3.08 9.38
C THR A 148 1.63 -3.43 9.37
N THR A 149 0.92 -2.94 8.36
CA THR A 149 -0.49 -3.25 8.10
C THR A 149 -0.63 -4.29 6.99
N TYR A 150 -1.63 -5.14 7.09
CA TYR A 150 -1.97 -6.12 6.07
C TYR A 150 -3.48 -6.23 5.93
N ALA A 151 -4.01 -5.95 4.73
CA ALA A 151 -5.43 -6.03 4.45
C ALA A 151 -5.90 -7.47 4.25
N LEU A 152 -7.03 -7.81 4.85
CA LEU A 152 -7.82 -9.02 4.60
C LEU A 152 -9.24 -8.59 4.21
N PRO A 153 -10.08 -9.47 3.64
CA PRO A 153 -11.45 -9.09 3.29
C PRO A 153 -12.22 -8.51 4.49
N GLY A 154 -12.49 -7.20 4.45
CA GLY A 154 -13.16 -6.44 5.50
C GLY A 154 -12.39 -6.31 6.81
N ARG A 155 -11.09 -6.55 6.82
CA ARG A 155 -10.23 -6.55 8.02
C ARG A 155 -8.87 -5.93 7.76
N MET A 156 -8.30 -5.36 8.82
CA MET A 156 -6.90 -4.93 8.85
C MET A 156 -6.16 -5.70 9.95
N MET A 157 -5.06 -6.35 9.58
CA MET A 157 -4.10 -6.93 10.51
C MET A 157 -2.95 -5.94 10.70
N ILE A 158 -2.54 -5.73 11.94
CA ILE A 158 -1.45 -4.82 12.28
C ILE A 158 -0.47 -5.57 13.16
N SER A 159 0.81 -5.60 12.77
CA SER A 159 1.85 -6.11 13.64
C SER A 159 2.13 -5.09 14.75
N GLY A 160 2.15 -5.55 15.98
CA GLY A 160 2.68 -4.79 17.12
C GLY A 160 4.08 -5.26 17.44
N LEU A 161 4.99 -4.34 17.72
CA LEU A 161 6.41 -4.67 17.86
C LEU A 161 6.69 -5.46 19.16
N SER A 162 5.97 -5.16 20.24
CA SER A 162 6.24 -5.78 21.53
C SER A 162 5.11 -5.51 22.51
N ASN A 163 5.15 -6.20 23.66
CA ASN A 163 4.37 -5.83 24.85
C ASN A 163 5.20 -5.05 25.89
N ASN A 164 6.39 -4.58 25.53
CA ASN A 164 7.27 -3.74 26.36
C ASN A 164 7.60 -2.45 25.63
N GLN A 165 7.78 -1.36 26.38
CA GLN A 165 8.14 -0.04 25.84
C GLN A 165 9.52 -0.01 25.15
N ASP A 166 10.42 -0.92 25.48
CA ASP A 166 11.73 -1.11 24.86
C ASP A 166 11.69 -2.01 23.61
N PHE A 167 10.49 -2.45 23.21
CA PHE A 167 10.25 -3.35 22.09
C PHE A 167 10.95 -4.72 22.20
N GLY A 168 11.35 -5.13 23.39
CA GLY A 168 12.07 -6.40 23.64
C GLY A 168 11.18 -7.58 24.04
N GLY A 169 9.85 -7.43 24.07
CA GLY A 169 8.92 -8.44 24.54
C GLY A 169 8.20 -9.24 23.45
N ARG A 170 7.09 -9.86 23.82
CA ARG A 170 6.25 -10.62 22.86
C ARG A 170 5.60 -9.71 21.84
N THR A 171 5.58 -10.14 20.60
CA THR A 171 4.87 -9.48 19.51
C THR A 171 3.49 -10.11 19.27
N ALA A 172 2.65 -9.41 18.51
CA ALA A 172 1.33 -9.89 18.13
C ALA A 172 0.89 -9.31 16.78
N LEU A 173 -0.08 -9.96 16.16
CA LEU A 173 -0.92 -9.37 15.13
C LEU A 173 -2.23 -8.95 15.78
N VAL A 174 -2.60 -7.69 15.62
CA VAL A 174 -3.85 -7.13 16.14
C VAL A 174 -4.81 -6.92 14.99
N GLU A 175 -6.02 -7.45 15.15
CA GLU A 175 -7.05 -7.47 14.11
C GLU A 175 -8.12 -6.43 14.38
N TYR A 176 -8.48 -5.67 13.35
CA TYR A 176 -9.55 -4.68 13.33
C TYR A 176 -10.44 -4.88 12.11
N THR A 177 -11.67 -4.36 12.15
CA THR A 177 -12.46 -4.12 10.94
C THR A 177 -11.89 -2.94 10.16
N ASN A 178 -12.25 -2.78 8.87
CA ASN A 178 -11.75 -1.67 8.04
C ASN A 178 -12.01 -0.28 8.62
N ASP A 179 -13.07 -0.11 9.40
CA ASP A 179 -13.45 1.14 10.07
C ASP A 179 -12.79 1.35 11.45
N GLY A 180 -11.90 0.44 11.85
CA GLY A 180 -11.15 0.54 13.10
C GLY A 180 -11.90 0.09 14.34
N THR A 181 -12.78 -0.91 14.24
CA THR A 181 -13.33 -1.61 15.40
C THR A 181 -12.43 -2.80 15.73
N TYR A 182 -11.96 -2.88 16.98
CA TYR A 182 -11.12 -3.99 17.45
C TYR A 182 -11.85 -5.34 17.34
N VAL A 183 -11.13 -6.36 16.91
CA VAL A 183 -11.65 -7.74 16.77
C VAL A 183 -10.89 -8.70 17.67
N ALA A 184 -9.58 -8.81 17.52
CA ALA A 184 -8.77 -9.78 18.27
C ALA A 184 -7.28 -9.41 18.33
N THR A 185 -6.57 -10.06 19.25
CA THR A 185 -5.10 -10.04 19.32
C THR A 185 -4.58 -11.47 19.19
N HIS A 186 -3.70 -11.69 18.22
CA HIS A 186 -3.06 -12.97 17.95
C HIS A 186 -1.60 -12.89 18.37
N HIS A 187 -1.29 -13.41 19.55
CA HIS A 187 0.08 -13.40 20.08
C HIS A 187 0.98 -14.35 19.28
N MET A 188 2.17 -13.86 18.93
CA MET A 188 3.20 -14.72 18.35
C MET A 188 3.84 -15.62 19.43
N PRO A 189 4.32 -16.81 19.04
CA PRO A 189 4.99 -17.75 19.96
C PRO A 189 6.20 -17.17 20.65
#